data_ae903e3a734ef5e48283ae728d1c5d66
#
_entry.id   ae903e3a734ef5e48283ae728d1c5d66
#
_cell.length_a   1.000
_cell.length_b   1.000
_cell.length_c   1.000
_cell.angle_alpha   90.00
_cell.angle_beta   90.00
_cell.angle_gamma   90.00
#
_symmetry.space_group_name_H-M   'P 1'
#
loop_
_entity.id
_entity.type
_entity.pdbx_description
1 polymer ?
#
loop_
_entity_poly.entity_id
_entity_poly.type
_entity_poly.pdbx_seq_one_letter_code
_entity_poly.pdbx_strand_id
1 'polypeptide(L)'
;MTDWESRYRQNDTPWDKGNAAPPLLELMERWPAARMWGGGEVLAPGCGFGHDVRAIAAAGVPVVGLDLSESAVEGARQFTPTGTERYARADLFDRSWWPEQGFGGWWEHTCFCAIDPADRPRYAEAAGALVRPGGCLSGVFYLTPNDPGEEDCGPPFNASIAEIDGLLAPWFERVDAWVPERSYPGREGREWLAVYRRK
;
A
#
# COMPACT_ATOMS: atom_id res chain seq x y z
N MET A 1 -9.19 14.29 10.64
CA MET A 1 -9.04 12.92 10.06
C MET A 1 -10.17 12.69 9.08
N THR A 2 -9.89 12.22 7.88
CA THR A 2 -10.89 11.93 6.83
C THR A 2 -11.81 10.79 7.29
N ASP A 3 -13.11 10.96 7.11
CA ASP A 3 -14.08 9.90 7.38
C ASP A 3 -14.19 8.97 6.15
N TRP A 4 -13.26 8.01 6.08
CA TRP A 4 -13.18 7.03 4.99
C TRP A 4 -14.45 6.17 4.90
N GLU A 5 -15.03 5.77 6.03
CA GLU A 5 -16.26 4.96 6.06
C GLU A 5 -17.41 5.70 5.37
N SER A 6 -17.59 6.99 5.67
CA SER A 6 -18.62 7.81 5.02
C SER A 6 -18.43 7.89 3.51
N ARG A 7 -17.18 8.03 3.03
CA ARG A 7 -16.87 8.09 1.59
C ARG A 7 -17.24 6.79 0.88
N TYR A 8 -16.86 5.63 1.45
CA TYR A 8 -17.26 4.32 0.89
C TYR A 8 -18.76 4.15 0.84
N ARG A 9 -19.48 4.50 1.91
CA ARG A 9 -20.96 4.43 1.96
C ARG A 9 -21.65 5.31 0.92
N GLN A 10 -21.03 6.44 0.57
CA GLN A 10 -21.56 7.38 -0.41
C GLN A 10 -21.10 7.04 -1.83
N ASN A 11 -20.33 5.98 -2.06
CA ASN A 11 -19.65 5.65 -3.31
C ASN A 11 -18.77 6.79 -3.83
N ASP A 12 -18.23 7.62 -2.94
CA ASP A 12 -17.26 8.66 -3.25
C ASP A 12 -15.83 8.09 -3.14
N THR A 13 -15.47 7.25 -4.09
CA THR A 13 -14.19 6.50 -4.11
C THR A 13 -13.40 6.75 -5.41
N PRO A 14 -12.99 8.00 -5.71
CA PRO A 14 -12.28 8.34 -6.96
C PRO A 14 -10.93 7.65 -7.11
N TRP A 15 -10.35 7.14 -6.02
CA TRP A 15 -9.13 6.33 -6.02
C TRP A 15 -9.35 4.90 -6.51
N ASP A 16 -10.57 4.37 -6.38
CA ASP A 16 -10.92 3.06 -6.92
C ASP A 16 -10.97 3.09 -8.45
N LYS A 17 -10.17 2.24 -9.07
CA LYS A 17 -10.08 2.13 -10.53
C LYS A 17 -10.65 0.81 -11.06
N GLY A 18 -11.21 -0.03 -10.16
CA GLY A 18 -11.83 -1.31 -10.50
C GLY A 18 -10.85 -2.41 -10.93
N ASN A 19 -9.55 -2.15 -10.90
CA ASN A 19 -8.50 -3.08 -11.32
C ASN A 19 -7.29 -2.98 -10.39
N ALA A 20 -6.41 -4.00 -10.45
CA ALA A 20 -5.10 -3.92 -9.82
C ALA A 20 -4.26 -2.79 -10.45
N ALA A 21 -3.43 -2.17 -9.62
CA ALA A 21 -2.55 -1.09 -10.06
C ALA A 21 -1.61 -1.56 -11.19
N PRO A 22 -1.57 -0.86 -12.34
CA PRO A 22 -0.63 -1.21 -13.39
C PRO A 22 0.83 -1.27 -12.91
N PRO A 23 1.30 -0.37 -11.99
CA PRO A 23 2.63 -0.50 -11.40
C PRO A 23 2.84 -1.77 -10.57
N LEU A 24 1.81 -2.34 -9.92
CA LEU A 24 1.93 -3.62 -9.23
C LEU A 24 2.23 -4.75 -10.21
N LEU A 25 1.52 -4.78 -11.34
CA LEU A 25 1.73 -5.80 -12.36
C LEU A 25 3.13 -5.69 -12.97
N GLU A 26 3.60 -4.47 -13.24
CA GLU A 26 4.97 -4.19 -13.69
C GLU A 26 6.01 -4.64 -12.66
N LEU A 27 5.79 -4.34 -11.38
CA LEU A 27 6.65 -4.78 -10.29
C LEU A 27 6.78 -6.31 -10.26
N MET A 28 5.66 -7.04 -10.34
CA MET A 28 5.65 -8.51 -10.26
C MET A 28 6.30 -9.17 -11.48
N GLU A 29 6.31 -8.53 -12.65
CA GLU A 29 7.06 -8.97 -13.82
C GLU A 29 8.59 -8.82 -13.59
N ARG A 30 9.03 -7.72 -13.00
CA ARG A 30 10.44 -7.44 -12.70
C ARG A 30 10.95 -8.21 -11.47
N TRP A 31 10.12 -8.28 -10.44
CA TRP A 31 10.39 -8.95 -9.17
C TRP A 31 9.31 -10.03 -8.93
N PRO A 32 9.56 -11.32 -9.25
CA PRO A 32 8.58 -12.38 -9.00
C PRO A 32 8.12 -12.37 -7.54
N ALA A 33 6.81 -12.28 -7.34
CA ALA A 33 6.16 -12.04 -6.06
C ALA A 33 6.65 -12.99 -4.94
N ALA A 34 6.75 -14.29 -5.23
CA ALA A 34 7.22 -15.30 -4.28
C ALA A 34 8.69 -15.10 -3.83
N ARG A 35 9.54 -14.51 -4.69
CA ARG A 35 10.94 -14.18 -4.33
C ARG A 35 11.02 -12.85 -3.59
N MET A 36 10.21 -11.88 -3.99
CA MET A 36 10.21 -10.54 -3.42
C MET A 36 9.78 -10.58 -1.96
N TRP A 37 8.65 -11.23 -1.66
CA TRP A 37 8.07 -11.26 -0.33
C TRP A 37 8.46 -12.49 0.52
N GLY A 38 9.41 -13.30 0.03
CA GLY A 38 10.13 -14.27 0.87
C GLY A 38 9.31 -15.40 1.49
N GLY A 39 8.19 -15.79 0.86
CA GLY A 39 7.37 -16.93 1.34
C GLY A 39 6.58 -16.65 2.61
N GLY A 40 6.40 -15.39 3.00
CA GLY A 40 5.51 -14.98 4.08
C GLY A 40 4.25 -14.27 3.57
N GLU A 41 3.30 -14.06 4.48
CA GLU A 41 2.10 -13.29 4.19
C GLU A 41 2.45 -11.81 3.96
N VAL A 42 1.80 -11.18 3.00
CA VAL A 42 1.95 -9.75 2.68
C VAL A 42 0.84 -8.95 3.35
N LEU A 43 1.16 -7.81 3.95
CA LEU A 43 0.18 -6.84 4.40
C LEU A 43 -0.01 -5.76 3.31
N ALA A 44 -1.24 -5.49 2.94
CA ALA A 44 -1.63 -4.39 2.06
C ALA A 44 -2.56 -3.42 2.83
N PRO A 45 -2.01 -2.37 3.48
CA PRO A 45 -2.82 -1.40 4.22
C PRO A 45 -3.55 -0.44 3.28
N GLY A 46 -4.73 0.03 3.71
CA GLY A 46 -5.59 0.87 2.89
C GLY A 46 -6.05 0.16 1.63
N CYS A 47 -6.37 -1.14 1.74
CA CYS A 47 -6.57 -2.01 0.58
C CYS A 47 -7.83 -1.68 -0.23
N GLY A 48 -8.75 -0.87 0.29
CA GLY A 48 -10.02 -0.55 -0.35
C GLY A 48 -10.79 -1.81 -0.75
N PHE A 49 -11.26 -1.87 -1.99
CA PHE A 49 -11.96 -3.05 -2.53
C PHE A 49 -11.02 -4.21 -2.92
N GLY A 50 -9.74 -4.15 -2.56
CA GLY A 50 -8.81 -5.28 -2.61
C GLY A 50 -8.38 -5.73 -4.01
N HIS A 51 -8.37 -4.86 -5.01
CA HIS A 51 -7.94 -5.24 -6.37
C HIS A 51 -6.48 -5.71 -6.41
N ASP A 52 -5.58 -4.98 -5.74
CA ASP A 52 -4.17 -5.36 -5.62
C ASP A 52 -3.98 -6.62 -4.78
N VAL A 53 -4.76 -6.75 -3.70
CA VAL A 53 -4.76 -7.93 -2.84
C VAL A 53 -5.05 -9.20 -3.65
N ARG A 54 -6.10 -9.17 -4.48
CA ARG A 54 -6.44 -10.30 -5.37
C ARG A 54 -5.36 -10.58 -6.41
N ALA A 55 -4.73 -9.54 -6.97
CA ALA A 55 -3.63 -9.73 -7.92
C ALA A 55 -2.41 -10.41 -7.29
N ILE A 56 -2.05 -10.02 -6.06
CA ILE A 56 -0.97 -10.64 -5.27
C ILE A 56 -1.33 -12.09 -4.94
N ALA A 57 -2.58 -12.35 -4.52
CA ALA A 57 -3.05 -13.69 -4.22
C ALA A 57 -3.03 -14.60 -5.45
N ALA A 58 -3.46 -14.10 -6.61
CA ALA A 58 -3.40 -14.81 -7.89
C ALA A 58 -1.98 -15.18 -8.30
N ALA A 59 -0.97 -14.41 -7.86
CA ALA A 59 0.44 -14.74 -8.05
C ALA A 59 0.97 -15.79 -7.05
N GLY A 60 0.10 -16.39 -6.23
CA GLY A 60 0.42 -17.47 -5.29
C GLY A 60 1.00 -16.99 -3.96
N VAL A 61 0.85 -15.72 -3.60
CA VAL A 61 1.36 -15.16 -2.33
C VAL A 61 0.20 -14.93 -1.37
N PRO A 62 0.23 -15.47 -0.14
CA PRO A 62 -0.75 -15.15 0.89
C PRO A 62 -0.73 -13.66 1.21
N VAL A 63 -1.90 -13.03 1.30
CA VAL A 63 -2.00 -11.58 1.50
C VAL A 63 -3.18 -11.19 2.38
N VAL A 64 -2.94 -10.18 3.21
CA VAL A 64 -3.96 -9.55 4.05
C VAL A 64 -4.21 -8.14 3.54
N GLY A 65 -5.41 -7.87 3.06
CA GLY A 65 -5.90 -6.51 2.88
C GLY A 65 -6.40 -5.95 4.21
N LEU A 66 -5.84 -4.82 4.61
CA LEU A 66 -6.26 -4.09 5.80
C LEU A 66 -6.90 -2.77 5.37
N ASP A 67 -8.07 -2.46 5.90
CA ASP A 67 -8.68 -1.13 5.74
C ASP A 67 -9.34 -0.67 7.03
N LEU A 68 -9.41 0.64 7.21
CA LEU A 68 -10.10 1.26 8.34
C LEU A 68 -11.63 1.20 8.17
N SER A 69 -12.09 1.24 6.90
CA SER A 69 -13.51 1.22 6.54
C SER A 69 -14.08 -0.20 6.52
N GLU A 70 -15.16 -0.42 7.26
CA GLU A 70 -15.94 -1.67 7.19
C GLU A 70 -16.52 -1.86 5.78
N SER A 71 -17.09 -0.80 5.20
CA SER A 71 -17.67 -0.85 3.85
C SER A 71 -16.64 -1.21 2.77
N ALA A 72 -15.39 -0.78 2.91
CA ALA A 72 -14.30 -1.20 2.01
C ALA A 72 -14.04 -2.71 2.13
N VAL A 73 -13.89 -3.20 3.37
CA VAL A 73 -13.62 -4.61 3.65
C VAL A 73 -14.78 -5.52 3.22
N GLU A 74 -16.02 -5.13 3.49
CA GLU A 74 -17.18 -5.86 3.03
C GLU A 74 -17.28 -5.87 1.50
N GLY A 75 -17.03 -4.73 0.85
CA GLY A 75 -16.97 -4.63 -0.60
C GLY A 75 -15.89 -5.52 -1.21
N ALA A 76 -14.69 -5.56 -0.60
CA ALA A 76 -13.60 -6.44 -1.04
C ALA A 76 -13.99 -7.94 -0.98
N ARG A 77 -14.74 -8.33 0.06
CA ARG A 77 -15.23 -9.72 0.25
C ARG A 77 -16.30 -10.16 -0.73
N GLN A 78 -16.93 -9.22 -1.46
CA GLN A 78 -17.94 -9.57 -2.48
C GLN A 78 -17.31 -10.13 -3.77
N PHE A 79 -16.02 -9.90 -3.99
CA PHE A 79 -15.35 -10.44 -5.16
C PHE A 79 -14.96 -11.90 -4.96
N THR A 80 -14.95 -12.66 -6.05
CA THR A 80 -14.47 -14.04 -6.03
C THR A 80 -13.00 -14.09 -5.62
N PRO A 81 -12.63 -14.89 -4.63
CA PRO A 81 -11.23 -15.09 -4.26
C PRO A 81 -10.40 -15.60 -5.43
N THR A 82 -9.14 -15.17 -5.50
CA THR A 82 -8.19 -15.54 -6.55
C THR A 82 -7.04 -16.40 -6.04
N GLY A 83 -6.89 -16.53 -4.73
CA GLY A 83 -5.85 -17.32 -4.08
C GLY A 83 -6.04 -17.38 -2.58
N THR A 84 -4.96 -17.13 -1.84
CA THR A 84 -4.97 -17.10 -0.36
C THR A 84 -4.94 -15.65 0.11
N GLU A 85 -6.06 -14.98 -0.01
CA GLU A 85 -6.26 -13.64 0.48
C GLU A 85 -7.30 -13.60 1.60
N ARG A 86 -7.15 -12.65 2.50
CA ARG A 86 -8.13 -12.30 3.53
C ARG A 86 -8.17 -10.80 3.75
N TYR A 87 -9.27 -10.33 4.27
CA TYR A 87 -9.51 -8.91 4.53
C TYR A 87 -9.84 -8.69 5.99
N ALA A 88 -9.23 -7.67 6.59
CA ALA A 88 -9.45 -7.30 7.98
C ALA A 88 -9.75 -5.80 8.09
N ARG A 89 -10.73 -5.48 8.92
CA ARG A 89 -10.94 -4.10 9.36
C ARG A 89 -10.07 -3.83 10.57
N ALA A 90 -9.14 -2.90 10.49
CA ALA A 90 -8.40 -2.38 11.64
C ALA A 90 -7.76 -1.04 11.32
N ASP A 91 -7.45 -0.27 12.37
CA ASP A 91 -6.59 0.89 12.27
C ASP A 91 -5.12 0.41 12.21
N LEU A 92 -4.41 0.79 11.16
CA LEU A 92 -2.98 0.46 11.01
C LEU A 92 -2.16 0.86 12.24
N PHE A 93 -2.56 1.92 12.92
CA PHE A 93 -1.85 2.49 14.07
C PHE A 93 -2.26 1.90 15.43
N ASP A 94 -3.26 1.03 15.46
CA ASP A 94 -3.64 0.29 16.67
C ASP A 94 -2.79 -0.97 16.82
N ARG A 95 -1.85 -0.93 17.77
CA ARG A 95 -0.92 -2.04 18.01
C ARG A 95 -1.58 -3.31 18.59
N SER A 96 -2.84 -3.24 19.02
CA SER A 96 -3.52 -4.37 19.67
C SER A 96 -3.76 -5.56 18.75
N TRP A 97 -3.79 -5.35 17.41
CA TRP A 97 -3.98 -6.42 16.43
C TRP A 97 -2.67 -6.88 15.78
N TRP A 98 -1.53 -6.22 16.05
CA TRP A 98 -0.26 -6.55 15.40
C TRP A 98 0.19 -7.96 15.73
N PRO A 99 0.43 -8.84 14.73
CA PRO A 99 0.86 -10.21 14.98
C PRO A 99 2.33 -10.23 15.43
N GLU A 100 2.64 -11.03 16.44
CA GLU A 100 4.02 -11.16 17.00
C GLU A 100 5.04 -11.59 15.93
N GLN A 101 4.67 -12.49 15.02
CA GLN A 101 5.55 -12.98 13.95
C GLN A 101 5.71 -12.01 12.79
N GLY A 102 4.92 -10.95 12.73
CA GLY A 102 4.92 -9.97 11.64
C GLY A 102 4.59 -10.58 10.26
N PHE A 103 4.81 -9.80 9.22
CA PHE A 103 4.56 -10.16 7.82
C PHE A 103 5.87 -10.40 7.07
N GLY A 104 5.81 -11.22 6.01
CA GLY A 104 6.94 -11.41 5.09
C GLY A 104 7.12 -10.23 4.16
N GLY A 105 6.05 -9.48 3.92
CA GLY A 105 6.06 -8.32 3.04
C GLY A 105 4.99 -7.30 3.34
N TRP A 106 5.12 -6.19 2.63
CA TRP A 106 4.20 -5.06 2.64
C TRP A 106 4.01 -4.56 1.21
N TRP A 107 2.78 -4.34 0.82
CA TRP A 107 2.43 -3.67 -0.43
C TRP A 107 1.79 -2.31 -0.16
N GLU A 108 2.42 -1.25 -0.65
CA GLU A 108 1.93 0.12 -0.58
C GLU A 108 1.29 0.54 -1.90
N HIS A 109 0.05 0.99 -1.86
CA HIS A 109 -0.58 1.69 -2.96
C HIS A 109 -1.65 2.65 -2.42
N THR A 110 -1.39 3.94 -2.57
CA THR A 110 -2.30 5.05 -2.21
C THR A 110 -2.71 5.15 -0.72
N CYS A 111 -2.11 4.35 0.16
CA CYS A 111 -2.28 4.49 1.61
C CYS A 111 -1.42 5.64 2.16
N PHE A 112 -0.13 5.68 1.79
CA PHE A 112 0.81 6.70 2.29
C PHE A 112 0.36 8.13 1.94
N CYS A 113 -0.10 8.37 0.71
CA CYS A 113 -0.60 9.69 0.30
C CYS A 113 -1.96 10.05 0.95
N ALA A 114 -2.67 9.09 1.51
CA ALA A 114 -3.92 9.30 2.24
C ALA A 114 -3.71 9.63 3.72
N ILE A 115 -2.51 9.40 4.24
CA ILE A 115 -2.13 9.68 5.63
C ILE A 115 -1.68 11.13 5.76
N ASP A 116 -2.19 11.81 6.79
CA ASP A 116 -1.74 13.15 7.15
C ASP A 116 -0.20 13.18 7.28
N PRO A 117 0.51 14.14 6.67
CA PRO A 117 1.96 14.23 6.76
C PRO A 117 2.51 14.16 8.19
N ALA A 118 1.78 14.68 9.18
CA ALA A 118 2.15 14.62 10.59
C ALA A 118 2.14 13.17 11.15
N ASP A 119 1.34 12.27 10.58
CA ASP A 119 1.24 10.86 10.98
C ASP A 119 2.14 9.91 10.18
N ARG A 120 2.81 10.36 9.12
CA ARG A 120 3.72 9.54 8.29
C ARG A 120 4.87 8.88 9.07
N PRO A 121 5.45 9.49 10.12
CA PRO A 121 6.40 8.78 10.98
C PRO A 121 5.81 7.53 11.64
N ARG A 122 4.53 7.57 12.04
CA ARG A 122 3.81 6.41 12.61
C ARG A 122 3.59 5.32 11.56
N TYR A 123 3.34 5.70 10.29
CA TYR A 123 3.26 4.74 9.19
C TYR A 123 4.59 4.00 9.00
N ALA A 124 5.72 4.73 8.97
CA ALA A 124 7.04 4.13 8.83
C ALA A 124 7.40 3.22 10.03
N GLU A 125 7.03 3.62 11.26
CA GLU A 125 7.17 2.80 12.46
C GLU A 125 6.33 1.51 12.37
N ALA A 126 5.06 1.61 11.93
CA ALA A 126 4.19 0.46 11.73
C ALA A 126 4.78 -0.51 10.69
N ALA A 127 5.24 0.00 9.55
CA ALA A 127 5.91 -0.82 8.53
C ALA A 127 7.16 -1.49 9.07
N GLY A 128 8.01 -0.75 9.82
CA GLY A 128 9.21 -1.27 10.45
C GLY A 128 8.95 -2.35 11.51
N ALA A 129 7.84 -2.23 12.25
CA ALA A 129 7.46 -3.22 13.27
C ALA A 129 6.76 -4.44 12.68
N LEU A 130 5.93 -4.24 11.65
CA LEU A 130 5.11 -5.31 11.08
C LEU A 130 5.83 -6.13 10.00
N VAL A 131 6.82 -5.57 9.30
CA VAL A 131 7.64 -6.34 8.36
C VAL A 131 8.81 -6.96 9.10
N ARG A 132 8.89 -8.28 9.11
CA ARG A 132 9.95 -9.03 9.78
C ARG A 132 11.32 -8.77 9.15
N PRO A 133 12.45 -8.91 9.91
CA PRO A 133 13.80 -8.81 9.36
C PRO A 133 13.98 -9.67 8.11
N GLY A 134 14.61 -9.10 7.06
CA GLY A 134 14.76 -9.73 5.75
C GLY A 134 13.51 -9.69 4.86
N GLY A 135 12.36 -9.28 5.40
CA GLY A 135 11.14 -9.06 4.63
C GLY A 135 11.25 -7.88 3.67
N CYS A 136 10.23 -7.65 2.87
CA CYS A 136 10.25 -6.65 1.81
C CYS A 136 9.04 -5.72 1.88
N LEU A 137 9.30 -4.41 1.95
CA LEU A 137 8.30 -3.41 1.65
C LEU A 137 8.46 -3.01 0.18
N SER A 138 7.42 -3.14 -0.59
CA SER A 138 7.35 -2.63 -1.96
C SER A 138 6.11 -1.77 -2.12
N GLY A 139 6.18 -0.79 -3.00
CA GLY A 139 5.02 0.08 -3.20
C GLY A 139 5.15 1.01 -4.38
N VAL A 140 4.01 1.48 -4.84
CA VAL A 140 3.89 2.61 -5.74
C VAL A 140 3.41 3.82 -4.95
N PHE A 141 4.31 4.79 -4.79
CA PHE A 141 4.01 6.03 -4.08
C PHE A 141 3.53 7.08 -5.06
N TYR A 142 2.34 7.61 -4.82
CA TYR A 142 1.79 8.72 -5.60
C TYR A 142 2.40 10.03 -5.06
N LEU A 143 3.46 10.52 -5.72
CA LEU A 143 4.30 11.61 -5.21
C LEU A 143 3.62 12.98 -5.32
N THR A 144 2.96 13.23 -6.47
CA THR A 144 2.40 14.54 -6.78
C THR A 144 0.94 14.43 -7.20
N PRO A 145 0.03 14.02 -6.28
CA PRO A 145 -1.40 13.94 -6.57
C PRO A 145 -2.01 15.31 -6.89
N ASN A 146 -1.48 16.39 -6.30
CA ASN A 146 -1.98 17.75 -6.45
C ASN A 146 -1.12 18.54 -7.44
N ASP A 147 -1.76 19.44 -8.19
CA ASP A 147 -1.07 20.31 -9.12
C ASP A 147 -0.34 21.45 -8.40
N PRO A 148 0.62 22.13 -9.06
CA PRO A 148 1.30 23.29 -8.47
C PRO A 148 0.31 24.36 -7.99
N GLY A 149 0.48 24.79 -6.72
CA GLY A 149 -0.43 25.71 -6.05
C GLY A 149 -1.51 25.06 -5.18
N GLU A 150 -1.61 23.73 -5.22
CA GLU A 150 -2.56 22.93 -4.42
C GLU A 150 -1.83 21.91 -3.52
N GLU A 151 -0.53 22.13 -3.26
CA GLU A 151 0.34 21.15 -2.58
C GLU A 151 -0.10 20.80 -1.17
N ASP A 152 -0.79 21.73 -0.50
CA ASP A 152 -1.32 21.56 0.86
C ASP A 152 -2.72 20.93 0.90
N CYS A 153 -3.31 20.65 -0.27
CA CYS A 153 -4.60 19.97 -0.33
C CYS A 153 -4.41 18.47 -0.11
N GLY A 154 -5.34 17.85 0.60
CA GLY A 154 -5.31 16.41 0.81
C GLY A 154 -6.41 15.92 1.75
N PRO A 155 -6.64 14.60 1.83
CA PRO A 155 -6.00 13.55 1.03
C PRO A 155 -6.50 13.51 -0.43
N PRO A 156 -5.65 13.11 -1.39
CA PRO A 156 -4.26 12.67 -1.21
C PRO A 156 -3.29 13.84 -1.02
N PHE A 157 -2.24 13.63 -0.21
CA PHE A 157 -1.19 14.62 0.06
C PHE A 157 0.05 14.36 -0.79
N ASN A 158 0.72 15.42 -1.24
CA ASN A 158 2.00 15.31 -1.93
C ASN A 158 3.07 14.69 -1.02
N ALA A 159 4.05 14.04 -1.62
CA ALA A 159 5.22 13.47 -0.95
C ALA A 159 6.46 13.61 -1.84
N SER A 160 7.64 13.48 -1.24
CA SER A 160 8.90 13.42 -1.97
C SER A 160 9.62 12.10 -1.74
N ILE A 161 10.46 11.71 -2.71
CA ILE A 161 11.33 10.52 -2.58
C ILE A 161 12.22 10.67 -1.33
N ALA A 162 12.76 11.87 -1.10
CA ALA A 162 13.62 12.14 0.06
C ALA A 162 12.89 11.98 1.40
N GLU A 163 11.62 12.37 1.46
CA GLU A 163 10.77 12.16 2.65
C GLU A 163 10.54 10.66 2.88
N ILE A 164 10.11 9.92 1.86
CA ILE A 164 9.84 8.49 1.96
C ILE A 164 11.09 7.72 2.37
N ASP A 165 12.23 7.97 1.70
CA ASP A 165 13.52 7.37 2.04
C ASP A 165 13.94 7.71 3.48
N GLY A 166 13.82 8.97 3.89
CA GLY A 166 14.18 9.41 5.23
C GLY A 166 13.35 8.74 6.32
N LEU A 167 12.05 8.60 6.11
CA LEU A 167 11.14 7.94 7.04
C LEU A 167 11.38 6.43 7.14
N LEU A 168 11.68 5.77 6.03
CA LEU A 168 11.90 4.33 5.99
C LEU A 168 13.33 3.91 6.36
N ALA A 169 14.32 4.81 6.22
CA ALA A 169 15.74 4.52 6.46
C ALA A 169 16.07 3.89 7.83
N PRO A 170 15.42 4.21 8.95
CA PRO A 170 15.69 3.54 10.21
C PRO A 170 15.44 2.03 10.17
N TRP A 171 14.51 1.57 9.36
CA TRP A 171 14.01 0.20 9.33
C TRP A 171 14.42 -0.57 8.07
N PHE A 172 14.60 0.11 6.96
CA PHE A 172 14.73 -0.49 5.65
C PHE A 172 15.94 0.06 4.89
N GLU A 173 16.41 -0.75 3.94
CA GLU A 173 17.35 -0.35 2.89
C GLU A 173 16.62 -0.42 1.55
N ARG A 174 16.69 0.66 0.76
CA ARG A 174 16.14 0.67 -0.60
C ARG A 174 17.04 -0.15 -1.52
N VAL A 175 16.47 -1.17 -2.17
CA VAL A 175 17.21 -2.08 -3.04
C VAL A 175 16.92 -1.85 -4.53
N ASP A 176 15.79 -1.26 -4.87
CA ASP A 176 15.44 -0.87 -6.24
C ASP A 176 14.41 0.25 -6.24
N ALA A 177 14.42 1.10 -7.29
CA ALA A 177 13.36 2.10 -7.49
C ALA A 177 13.37 2.67 -8.91
N TRP A 178 12.19 2.99 -9.44
CA TRP A 178 12.03 3.60 -10.77
C TRP A 178 10.69 4.31 -10.90
N VAL A 179 10.54 5.15 -11.92
CA VAL A 179 9.23 5.66 -12.34
C VAL A 179 8.55 4.57 -13.15
N PRO A 180 7.32 4.13 -12.79
CA PRO A 180 6.65 3.06 -13.51
C PRO A 180 6.38 3.47 -14.97
N GLU A 181 6.53 2.51 -15.88
CA GLU A 181 6.17 2.67 -17.29
C GLU A 181 4.65 2.60 -17.50
N ARG A 182 3.96 1.90 -16.58
CA ARG A 182 2.51 1.71 -16.59
C ARG A 182 1.89 2.34 -15.34
N SER A 183 0.97 3.27 -15.56
CA SER A 183 0.20 3.95 -14.50
C SER A 183 -1.27 4.02 -14.88
N TYR A 184 -2.12 4.34 -13.93
CA TYR A 184 -3.49 4.73 -14.26
C TYR A 184 -3.49 6.05 -15.04
N PRO A 185 -4.45 6.27 -15.96
CA PRO A 185 -4.57 7.54 -16.68
C PRO A 185 -4.55 8.75 -15.73
N GLY A 186 -3.68 9.71 -16.04
CA GLY A 186 -3.47 10.93 -15.25
C GLY A 186 -2.48 10.79 -14.08
N ARG A 187 -1.87 9.61 -13.90
CA ARG A 187 -0.82 9.40 -12.87
C ARG A 187 0.58 9.21 -13.47
N GLU A 188 0.69 9.20 -14.80
CA GLU A 188 1.96 9.01 -15.51
C GLU A 188 2.99 10.06 -15.09
N GLY A 189 4.17 9.61 -14.68
CA GLY A 189 5.25 10.46 -14.19
C GLY A 189 5.03 11.06 -12.79
N ARG A 190 3.88 10.81 -12.16
CA ARG A 190 3.54 11.27 -10.81
C ARG A 190 3.71 10.18 -9.75
N GLU A 191 4.01 8.96 -10.17
CA GLU A 191 4.18 7.79 -9.32
C GLU A 191 5.63 7.33 -9.28
N TRP A 192 6.00 6.68 -8.20
CA TRP A 192 7.33 6.14 -7.98
C TRP A 192 7.24 4.75 -7.36
N LEU A 193 7.74 3.73 -8.06
CA LEU A 193 7.89 2.38 -7.56
C LEU A 193 9.18 2.25 -6.77
N ALA A 194 9.11 1.61 -5.62
CA ALA A 194 10.28 1.31 -4.82
C ALA A 194 10.18 -0.03 -4.11
N VAL A 195 11.33 -0.66 -3.92
CA VAL A 195 11.52 -1.93 -3.21
C VAL A 195 12.53 -1.70 -2.11
N TYR A 196 12.12 -2.02 -0.87
CA TYR A 196 12.94 -1.88 0.32
C TYR A 196 13.07 -3.23 1.02
N ARG A 197 14.27 -3.53 1.52
CA ARG A 197 14.57 -4.70 2.34
C ARG A 197 14.59 -4.31 3.81
N ARG A 198 13.88 -5.06 4.66
CA ARG A 198 13.91 -4.87 6.11
C ARG A 198 15.27 -5.30 6.67
N LYS A 199 15.92 -4.42 7.41
CA LYS A 199 17.21 -4.64 8.08
C LYS A 199 17.12 -5.69 9.18
#